data_b156b2cd19baa8e5d5950fc200be5cbc
#
_entry.id   b156b2cd19baa8e5d5950fc200be5cbc
#
_cell.length_a   1.000
_cell.length_b   1.000
_cell.length_c   1.000
_cell.angle_alpha   90.00
_cell.angle_beta   90.00
_cell.angle_gamma   90.00
#
_symmetry.space_group_name_H-M   'P 1'
#
loop_
_entity.id
_entity.type
_entity.pdbx_description
1 polymer ?
#
loop_
_entity_poly.entity_id
_entity_poly.type
_entity_poly.pdbx_seq_one_letter_code
_entity_poly.pdbx_strand_id
1 'polypeptide(L)'
;MTTVIFHHGTPSSSRLWGRWVEDAQRRGIDLVGFQRPGYGGTPRAEGRDVAWVAEAVARFADERGIGEFATWGISGGGPHALACAALLPDRVTSAASLGAPAPFAAEGLDWLDGMGDGNIVEFGAALDGEDALRPLLEEEAAAMLGGQDSGFETLLSPPDHAILPQLEAFLGQSFSEALANGVDGWLDDDFAFVRPWGFDLAEIRVPVLLLHGVHDVFVPIEHGRWLARRIPDVDARILDDEGHLSLYARIPEVQEWLLAQ
;
A
#
# COMPACT_ATOMS: atom_id res chain seq x y z
N MET A 1 17.72 6.41 17.07
CA MET A 1 16.33 5.94 16.90
C MET A 1 16.14 5.74 15.39
N THR A 2 15.73 4.56 14.96
CA THR A 2 15.55 4.27 13.54
C THR A 2 14.24 4.88 13.06
N THR A 3 14.26 5.69 12.00
CA THR A 3 13.03 6.19 11.40
C THR A 3 12.48 5.17 10.42
N VAL A 4 11.16 4.94 10.47
CA VAL A 4 10.45 4.06 9.54
C VAL A 4 9.31 4.85 8.91
N ILE A 5 9.31 4.93 7.59
CA ILE A 5 8.25 5.63 6.81
C ILE A 5 7.23 4.62 6.31
N PHE A 6 5.96 4.84 6.66
CA PHE A 6 4.83 4.03 6.26
C PHE A 6 4.12 4.62 5.04
N HIS A 7 3.81 3.76 4.07
CA HIS A 7 2.97 4.04 2.90
C HIS A 7 1.62 3.36 3.06
N HIS A 8 0.57 4.16 3.11
CA HIS A 8 -0.80 3.68 3.30
C HIS A 8 -1.36 2.94 2.06
N GLY A 9 -2.39 2.12 2.26
CA GLY A 9 -3.15 1.47 1.18
C GLY A 9 -3.96 2.45 0.32
N THR A 10 -4.79 1.93 -0.57
CA THR A 10 -5.65 2.69 -1.49
C THR A 10 -7.09 2.17 -1.39
N PRO A 11 -8.09 3.05 -1.11
CA PRO A 11 -7.91 4.37 -0.53
C PRO A 11 -7.59 4.29 0.96
N SER A 12 -6.73 5.16 1.47
CA SER A 12 -6.41 5.21 2.90
C SER A 12 -5.70 6.52 3.25
N SER A 13 -5.42 6.77 4.53
CA SER A 13 -4.62 7.90 5.00
C SER A 13 -3.30 7.45 5.63
N SER A 14 -2.41 8.40 5.88
CA SER A 14 -1.16 8.17 6.60
C SER A 14 -1.35 7.90 8.11
N ARG A 15 -2.59 7.74 8.56
CA ARG A 15 -2.92 7.40 9.95
C ARG A 15 -2.25 6.09 10.35
N LEU A 16 -1.69 6.08 11.54
CA LEU A 16 -1.04 4.90 12.11
C LEU A 16 -2.00 4.20 13.08
N TRP A 17 -2.12 2.87 12.97
CA TRP A 17 -2.88 2.10 13.94
C TRP A 17 -2.18 2.09 15.30
N GLY A 18 -2.93 2.28 16.40
CA GLY A 18 -2.38 2.40 17.74
C GLY A 18 -1.43 1.26 18.12
N ARG A 19 -1.78 0.02 17.74
CA ARG A 19 -0.93 -1.16 17.97
C ARG A 19 0.44 -1.07 17.28
N TRP A 20 0.51 -0.46 16.10
CA TRP A 20 1.78 -0.25 15.39
C TRP A 20 2.64 0.78 16.11
N VAL A 21 2.00 1.87 16.57
CA VAL A 21 2.67 2.93 17.31
C VAL A 21 3.22 2.41 18.64
N GLU A 22 2.44 1.65 19.38
CA GLU A 22 2.85 1.05 20.65
C GLU A 22 4.04 0.09 20.45
N ASP A 23 4.02 -0.74 19.41
CA ASP A 23 5.12 -1.65 19.11
C ASP A 23 6.37 -0.88 18.67
N ALA A 24 6.22 0.11 17.78
CA ALA A 24 7.30 0.99 17.35
C ALA A 24 7.99 1.67 18.53
N GLN A 25 7.22 2.23 19.46
CA GLN A 25 7.74 2.87 20.68
C GLN A 25 8.53 1.90 21.54
N ARG A 26 8.03 0.67 21.75
CA ARG A 26 8.76 -0.36 22.52
C ARG A 26 10.10 -0.73 21.89
N ARG A 27 10.19 -0.65 20.55
CA ARG A 27 11.39 -0.98 19.78
C ARG A 27 12.34 0.22 19.56
N GLY A 28 11.95 1.42 19.97
CA GLY A 28 12.73 2.64 19.70
C GLY A 28 12.69 3.08 18.24
N ILE A 29 11.60 2.79 17.55
CA ILE A 29 11.31 3.23 16.18
C ILE A 29 10.57 4.57 16.22
N ASP A 30 11.01 5.51 15.39
CA ASP A 30 10.24 6.69 14.99
C ASP A 30 9.40 6.34 13.75
N LEU A 31 8.15 5.93 13.99
CA LEU A 31 7.23 5.52 12.93
C LEU A 31 6.43 6.72 12.44
N VAL A 32 6.59 7.07 11.17
CA VAL A 32 5.92 8.20 10.52
C VAL A 32 5.16 7.76 9.28
N GLY A 33 3.94 8.29 9.10
CA GLY A 33 3.15 8.04 7.89
C GLY A 33 3.39 9.11 6.83
N PHE A 34 3.59 8.70 5.60
CA PHE A 34 3.65 9.59 4.44
C PHE A 34 2.27 9.68 3.77
N GLN A 35 1.70 10.89 3.71
CA GLN A 35 0.42 11.14 3.04
C GLN A 35 0.66 11.38 1.56
N ARG A 36 0.14 10.49 0.70
CA ARG A 36 0.23 10.70 -0.75
C ARG A 36 -0.63 11.88 -1.21
N PRO A 37 -0.25 12.55 -2.34
CA PRO A 37 -1.02 13.62 -2.95
C PRO A 37 -2.45 13.22 -3.29
N GLY A 38 -3.37 14.17 -3.15
CA GLY A 38 -4.79 13.98 -3.42
C GLY A 38 -5.59 13.37 -2.26
N TYR A 39 -4.92 12.88 -1.20
CA TYR A 39 -5.57 12.38 0.01
C TYR A 39 -5.52 13.39 1.15
N GLY A 40 -6.53 13.37 2.01
CA GLY A 40 -6.51 14.07 3.31
C GLY A 40 -6.23 15.58 3.21
N GLY A 41 -6.63 16.24 2.13
CA GLY A 41 -6.41 17.67 1.91
C GLY A 41 -5.05 18.03 1.35
N THR A 42 -4.20 17.08 1.02
CA THR A 42 -2.97 17.35 0.26
C THR A 42 -3.30 17.69 -1.19
N PRO A 43 -2.59 18.64 -1.82
CA PRO A 43 -2.80 18.94 -3.24
C PRO A 43 -2.65 17.70 -4.12
N ARG A 44 -3.49 17.58 -5.15
CA ARG A 44 -3.39 16.53 -6.16
C ARG A 44 -2.07 16.65 -6.95
N ALA A 45 -1.47 15.53 -7.31
CA ALA A 45 -0.37 15.44 -8.27
C ALA A 45 -0.83 14.58 -9.45
N GLU A 46 -1.61 15.20 -10.32
CA GLU A 46 -2.21 14.53 -11.48
C GLU A 46 -1.17 13.90 -12.39
N GLY A 47 -1.45 12.67 -12.84
CA GLY A 47 -0.61 11.93 -13.77
C GLY A 47 0.68 11.35 -13.16
N ARG A 48 0.83 11.39 -11.83
CA ARG A 48 1.94 10.72 -11.14
C ARG A 48 1.93 9.22 -11.44
N ASP A 49 3.11 8.65 -11.56
CA ASP A 49 3.35 7.21 -11.53
C ASP A 49 3.77 6.75 -10.13
N VAL A 50 4.06 5.46 -9.98
CA VAL A 50 4.53 4.90 -8.70
C VAL A 50 5.91 5.47 -8.32
N ALA A 51 6.80 5.69 -9.29
CA ALA A 51 8.16 6.23 -9.08
C ALA A 51 8.14 7.66 -8.54
N TRP A 52 7.13 8.45 -8.89
CA TRP A 52 6.99 9.85 -8.44
C TRP A 52 7.08 9.99 -6.92
N VAL A 53 6.60 8.99 -6.18
CA VAL A 53 6.58 9.03 -4.70
C VAL A 53 7.97 9.12 -4.10
N ALA A 54 9.00 8.56 -4.74
CA ALA A 54 10.35 8.55 -4.19
C ALA A 54 10.89 9.97 -4.00
N GLU A 55 10.73 10.84 -4.98
CA GLU A 55 11.13 12.25 -4.86
C GLU A 55 10.34 12.98 -3.76
N ALA A 56 9.04 12.72 -3.66
CA ALA A 56 8.19 13.33 -2.64
C ALA A 56 8.59 12.87 -1.22
N VAL A 57 8.92 11.60 -1.05
CA VAL A 57 9.41 11.04 0.23
C VAL A 57 10.79 11.59 0.57
N ALA A 58 11.67 11.77 -0.42
CA ALA A 58 12.98 12.39 -0.18
C ALA A 58 12.81 13.82 0.37
N ARG A 59 11.94 14.65 -0.25
CA ARG A 59 11.63 15.99 0.27
C ARG A 59 11.00 15.96 1.67
N PHE A 60 10.05 15.05 1.90
CA PHE A 60 9.41 14.86 3.19
C PHE A 60 10.43 14.51 4.29
N ALA A 61 11.41 13.66 3.97
CA ALA A 61 12.50 13.27 4.87
C ALA A 61 13.44 14.46 5.14
N ASP A 62 13.82 15.22 4.10
CA ASP A 62 14.68 16.39 4.23
C ASP A 62 14.07 17.47 5.11
N GLU A 63 12.78 17.77 4.95
CA GLU A 63 12.03 18.73 5.77
C GLU A 63 12.00 18.36 7.25
N ARG A 64 12.18 17.06 7.58
CA ARG A 64 12.18 16.52 8.93
C ARG A 64 13.58 16.19 9.47
N GLY A 65 14.63 16.45 8.67
CA GLY A 65 16.01 16.12 9.02
C GLY A 65 16.28 14.61 9.11
N ILE A 66 15.46 13.79 8.41
CA ILE A 66 15.64 12.33 8.34
C ILE A 66 16.70 12.06 7.27
N GLY A 67 17.85 11.51 7.66
CA GLY A 67 18.94 11.14 6.74
C GLY A 67 18.65 9.80 6.06
N GLU A 68 18.70 8.74 6.84
CA GLU A 68 18.40 7.36 6.40
C GLU A 68 17.13 6.88 7.10
N PHE A 69 16.39 5.99 6.44
CA PHE A 69 15.15 5.42 6.97
C PHE A 69 14.89 4.03 6.39
N ALA A 70 14.19 3.20 7.15
CA ALA A 70 13.53 2.03 6.60
C ALA A 70 12.11 2.41 6.13
N THR A 71 11.52 1.62 5.26
CA THR A 71 10.17 1.92 4.74
C THR A 71 9.32 0.66 4.62
N TRP A 72 8.03 0.81 4.74
CA TRP A 72 7.09 -0.26 4.41
C TRP A 72 5.76 0.27 3.88
N GLY A 73 5.10 -0.56 3.10
CA GLY A 73 3.79 -0.26 2.56
C GLY A 73 2.88 -1.48 2.55
N ILE A 74 1.57 -1.24 2.70
CA ILE A 74 0.56 -2.27 2.61
C ILE A 74 -0.37 -1.99 1.43
N SER A 75 -0.82 -3.07 0.73
CA SER A 75 -1.73 -2.92 -0.41
C SER A 75 -1.15 -1.96 -1.45
N GLY A 76 -1.91 -0.96 -1.91
CA GLY A 76 -1.43 0.13 -2.78
C GLY A 76 -0.23 0.91 -2.25
N GLY A 77 0.12 0.80 -0.96
CA GLY A 77 1.34 1.38 -0.40
C GLY A 77 2.62 0.59 -0.71
N GLY A 78 2.49 -0.72 -0.98
CA GLY A 78 3.63 -1.59 -1.24
C GLY A 78 4.45 -1.19 -2.46
N PRO A 79 3.87 -0.94 -3.64
CA PRO A 79 4.59 -0.41 -4.80
C PRO A 79 5.39 0.85 -4.50
N HIS A 80 4.83 1.76 -3.69
CA HIS A 80 5.49 3.00 -3.30
C HIS A 80 6.69 2.79 -2.36
N ALA A 81 6.60 1.83 -1.44
CA ALA A 81 7.75 1.43 -0.62
C ALA A 81 8.88 0.82 -1.48
N LEU A 82 8.51 -0.01 -2.47
CA LEU A 82 9.47 -0.58 -3.43
C LEU A 82 10.10 0.50 -4.32
N ALA A 83 9.33 1.52 -4.75
CA ALA A 83 9.87 2.66 -5.49
C ALA A 83 10.91 3.43 -4.67
N CYS A 84 10.65 3.66 -3.38
CA CYS A 84 11.64 4.30 -2.50
C CYS A 84 12.91 3.44 -2.38
N ALA A 85 12.78 2.11 -2.25
CA ALA A 85 13.91 1.19 -2.17
C ALA A 85 14.76 1.17 -3.46
N ALA A 86 14.12 1.30 -4.64
CA ALA A 86 14.83 1.32 -5.93
C ALA A 86 15.50 2.67 -6.21
N LEU A 87 14.80 3.77 -5.93
CA LEU A 87 15.18 5.10 -6.40
C LEU A 87 15.93 5.94 -5.35
N LEU A 88 15.93 5.51 -4.08
CA LEU A 88 16.62 6.19 -2.99
C LEU A 88 17.63 5.25 -2.29
N PRO A 89 18.55 4.59 -3.02
CA PRO A 89 19.42 3.56 -2.46
C PRO A 89 20.39 4.08 -1.38
N ASP A 90 20.66 5.39 -1.37
CA ASP A 90 21.53 6.03 -0.37
C ASP A 90 20.75 6.54 0.88
N ARG A 91 19.44 6.35 0.90
CA ARG A 91 18.54 6.85 1.96
C ARG A 91 17.73 5.71 2.60
N VAL A 92 17.29 4.75 1.81
CA VAL A 92 16.53 3.59 2.29
C VAL A 92 17.48 2.49 2.73
N THR A 93 17.36 2.05 3.98
CA THR A 93 18.18 0.97 4.55
C THR A 93 17.59 -0.41 4.31
N SER A 94 16.26 -0.50 4.34
CA SER A 94 15.50 -1.72 4.08
C SER A 94 14.05 -1.38 3.75
N ALA A 95 13.33 -2.28 3.07
CA ALA A 95 11.94 -2.07 2.72
C ALA A 95 11.07 -3.28 3.05
N ALA A 96 9.76 -3.06 3.26
CA ALA A 96 8.80 -4.15 3.32
C ALA A 96 7.56 -3.83 2.47
N SER A 97 7.02 -4.86 1.80
CA SER A 97 5.85 -4.77 0.94
C SER A 97 4.85 -5.86 1.30
N LEU A 98 3.64 -5.46 1.68
CA LEU A 98 2.63 -6.36 2.22
C LEU A 98 1.37 -6.34 1.33
N GLY A 99 0.93 -7.52 0.86
CA GLY A 99 -0.29 -7.65 0.05
C GLY A 99 -0.33 -6.69 -1.13
N ALA A 100 0.81 -6.47 -1.79
CA ALA A 100 0.98 -5.45 -2.81
C ALA A 100 0.69 -5.98 -4.21
N PRO A 101 0.06 -5.17 -5.10
CA PRO A 101 -0.04 -5.52 -6.51
C PRO A 101 1.36 -5.53 -7.16
N ALA A 102 1.51 -6.35 -8.20
CA ALA A 102 2.63 -6.27 -9.13
C ALA A 102 2.35 -5.21 -10.21
N PRO A 103 3.34 -4.78 -11.03
CA PRO A 103 3.09 -3.92 -12.18
C PRO A 103 2.02 -4.51 -13.10
N PHE A 104 1.12 -3.66 -13.63
CA PHE A 104 0.04 -4.12 -14.52
C PHE A 104 0.55 -4.87 -15.75
N ALA A 105 1.68 -4.40 -16.31
CA ALA A 105 2.33 -5.05 -17.46
C ALA A 105 3.25 -6.23 -17.07
N ALA A 106 3.05 -6.83 -15.89
CA ALA A 106 3.84 -7.96 -15.39
C ALA A 106 3.73 -9.17 -16.33
N GLU A 107 4.80 -9.51 -17.01
CA GLU A 107 4.80 -10.63 -17.97
C GLU A 107 4.52 -11.95 -17.26
N GLY A 108 3.53 -12.68 -17.78
CA GLY A 108 3.12 -13.99 -17.25
C GLY A 108 2.23 -13.92 -16.00
N LEU A 109 1.69 -12.75 -15.68
CA LEU A 109 0.67 -12.56 -14.65
C LEU A 109 -0.64 -12.11 -15.34
N ASP A 110 -1.73 -12.83 -15.11
CA ASP A 110 -3.06 -12.31 -15.38
C ASP A 110 -3.43 -11.42 -14.18
N TRP A 111 -3.33 -10.11 -14.36
CA TRP A 111 -3.32 -9.15 -13.27
C TRP A 111 -4.63 -9.08 -12.50
N LEU A 112 -5.76 -9.31 -13.16
CA LEU A 112 -7.10 -9.27 -12.54
C LEU A 112 -7.58 -10.64 -12.06
N ASP A 113 -6.90 -11.73 -12.45
CA ASP A 113 -7.34 -13.09 -12.10
C ASP A 113 -7.30 -13.32 -10.58
N GLY A 114 -8.44 -13.72 -10.03
CA GLY A 114 -8.62 -13.98 -8.61
C GLY A 114 -8.90 -12.75 -7.75
N MET A 115 -8.93 -11.53 -8.31
CA MET A 115 -9.43 -10.35 -7.60
C MET A 115 -10.94 -10.45 -7.34
N GLY A 116 -11.40 -9.84 -6.25
CA GLY A 116 -12.83 -9.69 -5.99
C GLY A 116 -13.50 -8.78 -7.03
N ASP A 117 -14.82 -8.98 -7.23
CA ASP A 117 -15.59 -8.31 -8.28
C ASP A 117 -15.47 -6.77 -8.23
N GLY A 118 -15.41 -6.17 -7.03
CA GLY A 118 -15.23 -4.72 -6.88
C GLY A 118 -13.95 -4.23 -7.54
N ASN A 119 -12.83 -4.86 -7.25
CA ASN A 119 -11.53 -4.50 -7.84
C ASN A 119 -11.48 -4.73 -9.35
N ILE A 120 -12.14 -5.79 -9.85
CA ILE A 120 -12.22 -6.05 -11.30
C ILE A 120 -12.96 -4.89 -12.00
N VAL A 121 -14.06 -4.42 -11.41
CA VAL A 121 -14.83 -3.28 -11.94
C VAL A 121 -14.03 -1.99 -11.87
N GLU A 122 -13.39 -1.72 -10.74
CA GLU A 122 -12.59 -0.52 -10.47
C GLU A 122 -11.41 -0.41 -11.45
N PHE A 123 -10.57 -1.44 -11.53
CA PHE A 123 -9.43 -1.43 -12.45
C PHE A 123 -9.84 -1.54 -13.92
N GLY A 124 -10.99 -2.17 -14.24
CA GLY A 124 -11.60 -2.09 -15.57
C GLY A 124 -11.93 -0.65 -15.95
N ALA A 125 -12.58 0.09 -15.06
CA ALA A 125 -12.87 1.51 -15.25
C ALA A 125 -11.59 2.38 -15.34
N ALA A 126 -10.55 2.03 -14.56
CA ALA A 126 -9.24 2.72 -14.65
C ALA A 126 -8.60 2.56 -16.04
N LEU A 127 -8.75 1.41 -16.68
CA LEU A 127 -8.26 1.18 -18.04
C LEU A 127 -9.07 1.96 -19.09
N ASP A 128 -10.36 2.18 -18.84
CA ASP A 128 -11.24 2.98 -19.71
C ASP A 128 -11.03 4.49 -19.56
N GLY A 129 -10.41 4.93 -18.46
CA GLY A 129 -10.02 6.33 -18.22
C GLY A 129 -10.82 7.06 -17.15
N GLU A 130 -10.49 8.34 -16.94
CA GLU A 130 -11.05 9.14 -15.83
C GLU A 130 -12.57 9.29 -15.90
N ASP A 131 -13.15 9.44 -17.09
CA ASP A 131 -14.61 9.60 -17.27
C ASP A 131 -15.39 8.36 -16.81
N ALA A 132 -14.76 7.17 -16.84
CA ALA A 132 -15.35 5.93 -16.34
C ALA A 132 -15.05 5.72 -14.85
N LEU A 133 -13.81 5.95 -14.42
CA LEU A 133 -13.36 5.64 -13.07
C LEU A 133 -13.89 6.63 -12.03
N ARG A 134 -13.82 7.94 -12.28
CA ARG A 134 -14.19 8.96 -11.29
C ARG A 134 -15.61 8.81 -10.73
N PRO A 135 -16.67 8.66 -11.55
CA PRO A 135 -18.02 8.47 -11.03
C PRO A 135 -18.18 7.21 -10.17
N LEU A 136 -17.47 6.14 -10.52
CA LEU A 136 -17.46 4.90 -9.75
C LEU A 136 -16.85 5.14 -8.35
N LEU A 137 -15.67 5.76 -8.29
CA LEU A 137 -14.99 6.04 -7.03
C LEU A 137 -15.77 7.02 -6.14
N GLU A 138 -16.47 8.01 -6.74
CA GLU A 138 -17.34 8.95 -6.01
C GLU A 138 -18.55 8.21 -5.38
N GLU A 139 -19.13 7.24 -6.09
CA GLU A 139 -20.21 6.40 -5.57
C GLU A 139 -19.72 5.51 -4.42
N GLU A 140 -18.60 4.82 -4.61
CA GLU A 140 -18.02 3.96 -3.58
C GLU A 140 -17.59 4.77 -2.33
N ALA A 141 -16.94 5.92 -2.52
CA ALA A 141 -16.57 6.80 -1.43
C ALA A 141 -17.80 7.28 -0.64
N ALA A 142 -18.89 7.61 -1.33
CA ALA A 142 -20.15 8.00 -0.67
C ALA A 142 -20.74 6.84 0.14
N ALA A 143 -20.71 5.62 -0.40
CA ALA A 143 -21.17 4.42 0.30
C ALA A 143 -20.31 4.12 1.54
N MET A 144 -18.98 4.13 1.41
CA MET A 144 -18.04 3.91 2.52
C MET A 144 -18.25 4.94 3.67
N LEU A 145 -18.36 6.22 3.32
CA LEU A 145 -18.54 7.30 4.29
C LEU A 145 -19.96 7.32 4.88
N GLY A 146 -20.95 6.87 4.12
CA GLY A 146 -22.35 6.79 4.53
C GLY A 146 -22.70 5.52 5.33
N GLY A 147 -21.75 4.60 5.51
CA GLY A 147 -21.99 3.31 6.16
C GLY A 147 -22.96 2.41 5.39
N GLN A 148 -23.01 2.58 4.06
CA GLN A 148 -23.79 1.74 3.15
C GLN A 148 -22.91 0.60 2.63
N ASP A 149 -23.53 -0.39 2.01
CA ASP A 149 -22.80 -1.46 1.31
C ASP A 149 -22.01 -0.86 0.12
N SER A 150 -20.70 -0.86 0.25
CA SER A 150 -19.75 -0.39 -0.79
C SER A 150 -19.15 -1.55 -1.59
N GLY A 151 -19.65 -2.78 -1.41
CA GLY A 151 -19.01 -3.95 -1.99
C GLY A 151 -17.74 -4.42 -1.26
N PHE A 152 -17.26 -3.66 -0.28
CA PHE A 152 -16.05 -3.98 0.50
C PHE A 152 -16.12 -5.36 1.16
N GLU A 153 -17.30 -5.77 1.65
CA GLU A 153 -17.53 -7.09 2.24
C GLU A 153 -17.21 -8.24 1.26
N THR A 154 -17.37 -8.01 -0.05
CA THR A 154 -17.10 -9.03 -1.07
C THR A 154 -15.61 -9.29 -1.29
N LEU A 155 -14.77 -8.38 -0.78
CA LEU A 155 -13.31 -8.45 -0.86
C LEU A 155 -12.69 -9.13 0.38
N LEU A 156 -13.50 -9.49 1.40
CA LEU A 156 -13.00 -10.04 2.65
C LEU A 156 -12.94 -11.56 2.62
N SER A 157 -11.76 -12.08 2.86
CA SER A 157 -11.54 -13.52 3.12
C SER A 157 -11.84 -13.89 4.59
N PRO A 158 -11.96 -15.18 4.94
CA PRO A 158 -12.19 -15.58 6.32
C PRO A 158 -11.18 -15.03 7.34
N PRO A 159 -9.85 -14.97 7.09
CA PRO A 159 -8.90 -14.29 7.97
C PRO A 159 -9.18 -12.80 8.12
N ASP A 160 -9.64 -12.12 7.05
CA ASP A 160 -9.96 -10.69 7.09
C ASP A 160 -11.20 -10.42 7.96
N HIS A 161 -12.24 -11.24 7.85
CA HIS A 161 -13.39 -11.17 8.74
C HIS A 161 -13.01 -11.38 10.21
N ALA A 162 -12.05 -12.22 10.51
CA ALA A 162 -11.60 -12.49 11.87
C ALA A 162 -10.89 -11.28 12.52
N ILE A 163 -10.14 -10.49 11.76
CA ILE A 163 -9.42 -9.30 12.25
C ILE A 163 -10.27 -8.03 12.20
N LEU A 164 -11.27 -7.96 11.31
CA LEU A 164 -12.05 -6.76 11.02
C LEU A 164 -12.58 -6.05 12.27
N PRO A 165 -13.15 -6.74 13.30
CA PRO A 165 -13.63 -6.07 14.51
C PRO A 165 -12.57 -5.28 15.27
N GLN A 166 -11.28 -5.61 15.07
CA GLN A 166 -10.17 -4.90 15.70
C GLN A 166 -9.69 -3.71 14.85
N LEU A 167 -9.98 -3.73 13.56
CA LEU A 167 -9.54 -2.72 12.57
C LEU A 167 -10.64 -1.71 12.24
N GLU A 168 -11.92 -2.03 12.44
CA GLU A 168 -13.06 -1.26 11.97
C GLU A 168 -12.96 0.24 12.30
N ALA A 169 -12.71 0.56 13.58
CA ALA A 169 -12.58 1.95 14.00
C ALA A 169 -11.36 2.67 13.36
N PHE A 170 -10.27 1.96 13.16
CA PHE A 170 -9.07 2.49 12.49
C PHE A 170 -9.33 2.72 11.01
N LEU A 171 -9.87 1.73 10.31
CA LEU A 171 -10.19 1.80 8.88
C LEU A 171 -11.21 2.90 8.60
N GLY A 172 -12.30 2.97 9.37
CA GLY A 172 -13.31 4.01 9.22
C GLY A 172 -12.75 5.43 9.38
N GLN A 173 -11.85 5.64 10.36
CA GLN A 173 -11.17 6.92 10.52
C GLN A 173 -10.20 7.20 9.35
N SER A 174 -9.44 6.19 8.92
CA SER A 174 -8.49 6.33 7.82
C SER A 174 -9.18 6.65 6.50
N PHE A 175 -10.29 5.99 6.18
CA PHE A 175 -11.11 6.28 5.00
C PHE A 175 -11.73 7.68 5.07
N SER A 176 -12.29 8.05 6.23
CA SER A 176 -12.85 9.40 6.42
C SER A 176 -11.82 10.50 6.21
N GLU A 177 -10.59 10.32 6.70
CA GLU A 177 -9.51 11.26 6.47
C GLU A 177 -9.05 11.27 5.01
N ALA A 178 -8.88 10.10 4.40
CA ALA A 178 -8.43 9.98 3.03
C ALA A 178 -9.37 10.67 2.05
N LEU A 179 -10.68 10.46 2.22
CA LEU A 179 -11.74 10.91 1.32
C LEU A 179 -12.36 12.25 1.69
N ALA A 180 -11.83 12.94 2.71
CA ALA A 180 -12.38 14.21 3.20
C ALA A 180 -12.50 15.31 2.13
N ASN A 181 -11.69 15.25 1.06
CA ASN A 181 -11.66 16.22 -0.03
C ASN A 181 -11.93 15.58 -1.41
N GLY A 182 -12.60 14.43 -1.44
CA GLY A 182 -12.93 13.72 -2.67
C GLY A 182 -11.98 12.57 -2.98
N VAL A 183 -12.04 12.09 -4.21
CA VAL A 183 -11.42 10.84 -4.67
C VAL A 183 -10.14 11.01 -5.47
N ASP A 184 -9.60 12.22 -5.59
CA ASP A 184 -8.45 12.50 -6.48
C ASP A 184 -7.22 11.65 -6.16
N GLY A 185 -6.94 11.40 -4.87
CA GLY A 185 -5.83 10.55 -4.47
C GLY A 185 -6.02 9.10 -4.86
N TRP A 186 -7.24 8.58 -4.73
CA TRP A 186 -7.62 7.23 -5.12
C TRP A 186 -7.51 7.06 -6.64
N LEU A 187 -8.12 7.97 -7.39
CA LEU A 187 -8.06 8.02 -8.84
C LEU A 187 -6.62 8.00 -9.38
N ASP A 188 -5.74 8.84 -8.81
CA ASP A 188 -4.34 8.92 -9.24
C ASP A 188 -3.54 7.66 -8.85
N ASP A 189 -3.87 7.00 -7.72
CA ASP A 189 -3.26 5.73 -7.35
C ASP A 189 -3.63 4.62 -8.35
N ASP A 190 -4.91 4.48 -8.69
CA ASP A 190 -5.37 3.45 -9.64
C ASP A 190 -4.72 3.62 -11.01
N PHE A 191 -4.65 4.87 -11.49
CA PHE A 191 -3.90 5.14 -12.73
C PHE A 191 -2.41 4.82 -12.61
N ALA A 192 -1.78 5.08 -11.45
CA ALA A 192 -0.38 4.75 -11.25
C ALA A 192 -0.15 3.22 -11.26
N PHE A 193 -1.12 2.43 -10.77
CA PHE A 193 -0.99 0.96 -10.75
C PHE A 193 -1.14 0.34 -12.13
N VAL A 194 -2.07 0.83 -12.97
CA VAL A 194 -2.32 0.28 -14.31
C VAL A 194 -1.38 0.84 -15.39
N ARG A 195 -0.52 1.79 -15.05
CA ARG A 195 0.50 2.37 -15.93
C ARG A 195 1.89 1.84 -15.60
N PRO A 196 2.90 2.08 -16.45
CA PRO A 196 4.28 1.77 -16.09
C PRO A 196 4.68 2.46 -14.78
N TRP A 197 5.29 1.70 -13.86
CA TRP A 197 5.65 2.21 -12.53
C TRP A 197 6.77 3.25 -12.52
N GLY A 198 7.55 3.37 -13.61
CA GLY A 198 8.64 4.33 -13.74
C GLY A 198 9.98 3.88 -13.14
N PHE A 199 10.09 2.64 -12.65
CA PHE A 199 11.34 2.05 -12.16
C PHE A 199 11.37 0.54 -12.40
N ASP A 200 12.55 -0.07 -12.27
CA ASP A 200 12.73 -1.52 -12.36
C ASP A 200 12.97 -2.11 -10.95
N LEU A 201 12.25 -3.17 -10.61
CA LEU A 201 12.43 -3.91 -9.35
C LEU A 201 13.85 -4.49 -9.22
N ALA A 202 14.51 -4.79 -10.34
CA ALA A 202 15.90 -5.26 -10.36
C ALA A 202 16.92 -4.20 -9.90
N GLU A 203 16.52 -2.93 -9.82
CA GLU A 203 17.37 -1.84 -9.32
C GLU A 203 17.40 -1.76 -7.78
N ILE A 204 16.51 -2.47 -7.09
CA ILE A 204 16.47 -2.52 -5.62
C ILE A 204 17.76 -3.19 -5.12
N ARG A 205 18.50 -2.49 -4.26
CA ARG A 205 19.79 -2.93 -3.72
C ARG A 205 19.78 -3.17 -2.21
N VAL A 206 18.67 -2.85 -1.57
CA VAL A 206 18.48 -3.01 -0.13
C VAL A 206 17.64 -4.27 0.15
N PRO A 207 17.78 -4.88 1.34
CA PRO A 207 16.95 -6.02 1.71
C PRO A 207 15.46 -5.67 1.68
N VAL A 208 14.64 -6.58 1.16
CA VAL A 208 13.18 -6.43 1.08
C VAL A 208 12.49 -7.59 1.78
N LEU A 209 11.57 -7.28 2.70
CA LEU A 209 10.60 -8.23 3.22
C LEU A 209 9.34 -8.17 2.37
N LEU A 210 8.88 -9.30 1.86
CA LEU A 210 7.60 -9.41 1.18
C LEU A 210 6.68 -10.34 1.98
N LEU A 211 5.53 -9.81 2.43
CA LEU A 211 4.49 -10.62 3.07
C LEU A 211 3.26 -10.65 2.17
N HIS A 212 2.68 -11.85 1.98
CA HIS A 212 1.45 -12.00 1.21
C HIS A 212 0.60 -13.16 1.73
N GLY A 213 -0.70 -12.91 1.92
CA GLY A 213 -1.65 -13.93 2.35
C GLY A 213 -2.14 -14.79 1.20
N VAL A 214 -2.28 -16.11 1.42
CA VAL A 214 -2.80 -17.04 0.40
C VAL A 214 -4.28 -16.78 0.11
N HIS A 215 -5.01 -16.27 1.10
CA HIS A 215 -6.44 -15.97 0.98
C HIS A 215 -6.76 -14.52 0.58
N ASP A 216 -5.75 -13.77 0.12
CA ASP A 216 -5.94 -12.40 -0.32
C ASP A 216 -6.73 -12.35 -1.63
N VAL A 217 -7.91 -11.72 -1.60
CA VAL A 217 -8.79 -11.50 -2.78
C VAL A 217 -8.84 -10.03 -3.19
N PHE A 218 -8.22 -9.11 -2.43
CA PHE A 218 -7.96 -7.76 -2.91
C PHE A 218 -6.83 -7.79 -3.94
N VAL A 219 -5.73 -8.43 -3.56
CA VAL A 219 -4.54 -8.60 -4.39
C VAL A 219 -4.14 -10.08 -4.32
N PRO A 220 -4.53 -10.89 -5.31
CA PRO A 220 -4.27 -12.32 -5.29
C PRO A 220 -2.80 -12.67 -5.12
N ILE A 221 -2.53 -13.81 -4.46
CA ILE A 221 -1.20 -14.29 -4.10
C ILE A 221 -0.22 -14.34 -5.28
N GLU A 222 -0.72 -14.48 -6.52
CA GLU A 222 0.12 -14.53 -7.72
C GLU A 222 0.92 -13.23 -7.92
N HIS A 223 0.41 -12.08 -7.47
CA HIS A 223 1.15 -10.82 -7.43
C HIS A 223 2.37 -10.92 -6.52
N GLY A 224 2.20 -11.40 -5.29
CA GLY A 224 3.29 -11.60 -4.35
C GLY A 224 4.33 -12.59 -4.86
N ARG A 225 3.89 -13.71 -5.45
CA ARG A 225 4.77 -14.70 -6.08
C ARG A 225 5.54 -14.12 -7.27
N TRP A 226 4.91 -13.24 -8.04
CA TRP A 226 5.56 -12.57 -9.15
C TRP A 226 6.63 -11.58 -8.66
N LEU A 227 6.31 -10.73 -7.68
CA LEU A 227 7.25 -9.79 -7.05
C LEU A 227 8.45 -10.52 -6.43
N ALA A 228 8.21 -11.62 -5.71
CA ALA A 228 9.26 -12.44 -5.08
C ALA A 228 10.28 -12.99 -6.07
N ARG A 229 9.90 -13.19 -7.33
CA ARG A 229 10.82 -13.66 -8.39
C ARG A 229 11.63 -12.54 -9.04
N ARG A 230 11.28 -11.29 -8.81
CA ARG A 230 11.86 -10.11 -9.50
C ARG A 230 12.73 -9.24 -8.61
N ILE A 231 12.48 -9.22 -7.31
CA ILE A 231 13.26 -8.46 -6.35
C ILE A 231 14.54 -9.25 -6.00
N PRO A 232 15.75 -8.66 -6.17
CA PRO A 232 17.02 -9.40 -6.06
C PRO A 232 17.30 -9.96 -4.66
N ASP A 233 17.11 -9.15 -3.60
CA ASP A 233 17.35 -9.52 -2.20
C ASP A 233 16.04 -9.48 -1.43
N VAL A 234 15.28 -10.57 -1.49
CA VAL A 234 13.94 -10.66 -0.92
C VAL A 234 13.80 -11.81 0.08
N ASP A 235 13.33 -11.49 1.29
CA ASP A 235 12.75 -12.43 2.24
C ASP A 235 11.24 -12.52 1.95
N ALA A 236 10.84 -13.48 1.11
CA ALA A 236 9.46 -13.64 0.70
C ALA A 236 8.74 -14.66 1.60
N ARG A 237 7.73 -14.19 2.32
CA ARG A 237 6.91 -14.98 3.23
C ARG A 237 5.48 -15.04 2.73
N ILE A 238 5.12 -16.20 2.19
CA ILE A 238 3.76 -16.53 1.79
C ILE A 238 3.06 -17.14 3.00
N LEU A 239 1.95 -16.55 3.42
CA LEU A 239 1.29 -16.88 4.69
C LEU A 239 -0.02 -17.63 4.42
N ASP A 240 -0.03 -18.92 4.73
CA ASP A 240 -1.13 -19.85 4.40
C ASP A 240 -2.45 -19.49 5.10
N ASP A 241 -2.39 -18.84 6.26
CA ASP A 241 -3.55 -18.53 7.10
C ASP A 241 -3.97 -17.04 7.03
N GLU A 242 -3.38 -16.25 6.12
CA GLU A 242 -3.65 -14.80 6.02
C GLU A 242 -4.41 -14.44 4.74
N GLY A 243 -5.21 -13.38 4.86
CA GLY A 243 -5.82 -12.65 3.76
C GLY A 243 -5.10 -11.32 3.51
N HIS A 244 -5.85 -10.29 3.20
CA HIS A 244 -5.34 -8.93 2.94
C HIS A 244 -5.25 -8.09 4.22
N LEU A 245 -6.41 -7.90 4.89
CA LEU A 245 -6.50 -7.08 6.11
C LEU A 245 -5.82 -7.75 7.30
N SER A 246 -5.78 -9.07 7.34
CA SER A 246 -5.13 -9.81 8.43
C SER A 246 -3.62 -9.52 8.51
N LEU A 247 -2.98 -9.10 7.41
CA LEU A 247 -1.59 -8.62 7.39
C LEU A 247 -1.33 -7.41 8.29
N TYR A 248 -2.37 -6.63 8.64
CA TYR A 248 -2.23 -5.51 9.60
C TYR A 248 -1.73 -5.97 10.98
N ALA A 249 -2.08 -7.20 11.36
CA ALA A 249 -1.59 -7.80 12.61
C ALA A 249 -0.11 -8.22 12.55
N ARG A 250 0.49 -8.31 11.35
CA ARG A 250 1.89 -8.72 11.13
C ARG A 250 2.88 -7.55 11.23
N ILE A 251 2.43 -6.32 11.37
CA ILE A 251 3.33 -5.15 11.42
C ILE A 251 4.38 -5.23 12.54
N PRO A 252 4.11 -5.77 13.75
CA PRO A 252 5.18 -5.99 14.73
C PRO A 252 6.32 -6.88 14.24
N GLU A 253 6.03 -7.89 13.42
CA GLU A 253 7.03 -8.76 12.75
C GLU A 253 7.81 -7.96 11.69
N VAL A 254 7.12 -7.12 10.93
CA VAL A 254 7.74 -6.22 9.94
C VAL A 254 8.71 -5.24 10.61
N GLN A 255 8.28 -4.59 11.69
CA GLN A 255 9.11 -3.66 12.45
C GLN A 255 10.36 -4.33 13.04
N GLU A 256 10.22 -5.57 13.54
CA GLU A 256 11.34 -6.36 14.02
C GLU A 256 12.33 -6.68 12.90
N TRP A 257 11.82 -7.12 11.76
CA TRP A 257 12.63 -7.45 10.60
C TRP A 257 13.40 -6.22 10.09
N LEU A 258 12.73 -5.06 9.94
CA LEU A 258 13.35 -3.81 9.47
C LEU A 258 14.49 -3.32 10.39
N LEU A 259 14.41 -3.58 11.69
CA LEU A 259 15.47 -3.23 12.65
C LEU A 259 16.68 -4.18 12.61
N ALA A 260 16.51 -5.36 12.06
CA ALA A 260 17.56 -6.38 12.00
C ALA A 260 18.46 -6.25 10.76
N GLN A 261 18.11 -5.34 9.83
CA GLN A 261 18.89 -5.06 8.62
C GLN A 261 19.87 -3.88 8.89
#